data_112570c55a0f87c5baa972175b86e89f
#
_entry.id   112570c55a0f87c5baa972175b86e89f
#
_cell.length_a   1.000
_cell.length_b   1.000
_cell.length_c   1.000
_cell.angle_alpha   90.00
_cell.angle_beta   90.00
_cell.angle_gamma   90.00
#
_symmetry.space_group_name_H-M   'P 1'
#
loop_
_entity.id
_entity.type
_entity.pdbx_description
1 polymer ?
#
loop_
_entity_poly.entity_id
_entity_poly.type
_entity_poly.pdbx_seq_one_letter_code
_entity_poly.pdbx_strand_id
1 'polypeptide(L)'
;SKWMTLIDLKVRLPELLLMRMDKLVMQSGVEARVPFLDHKLVEFVLTIPEVLLNTDYSGKPLLKKVAKNYISSDIIDRQKQGFRAPVGEWIKKDEDFFYESVRNFNSSTHLFDPSVLRKVFSGSDYQKKWYLSNLANWHLSRTSR
;
A
#
# COMPACT_ATOMS: atom_id res chain seq x y z
N SER A 1 -9.49 16.51 9.06
CA SER A 1 -8.98 17.43 10.10
C SER A 1 -7.48 17.62 9.91
N LYS A 2 -6.98 18.85 10.08
CA LYS A 2 -5.55 19.21 9.91
C LYS A 2 -4.61 18.35 10.75
N TRP A 3 -5.05 17.87 11.91
CA TRP A 3 -4.29 16.97 12.75
C TRP A 3 -3.99 15.62 12.08
N MET A 4 -4.96 15.04 11.41
CA MET A 4 -4.75 13.78 10.66
C MET A 4 -3.74 13.98 9.53
N THR A 5 -3.84 15.08 8.79
CA THR A 5 -2.86 15.44 7.76
C THR A 5 -1.45 15.60 8.33
N LEU A 6 -1.32 16.23 9.51
CA LEU A 6 -0.03 16.41 10.16
C LEU A 6 0.58 15.07 10.63
N ILE A 7 -0.23 14.18 11.17
CA ILE A 7 0.21 12.81 11.55
C ILE A 7 0.64 12.04 10.30
N ASP A 8 -0.15 12.09 9.23
CA ASP A 8 0.21 11.44 7.98
C ASP A 8 1.54 11.98 7.41
N LEU A 9 1.75 13.29 7.43
CA LEU A 9 2.98 13.93 6.96
C LEU A 9 4.20 13.58 7.82
N LYS A 10 4.05 13.48 9.15
CA LYS A 10 5.18 13.27 10.07
C LYS A 10 5.51 11.79 10.33
N VAL A 11 4.54 10.92 10.20
CA VAL A 11 4.70 9.50 10.60
C VAL A 11 4.47 8.58 9.40
N ARG A 12 3.25 8.54 8.89
CA ARG A 12 2.85 7.55 7.89
C ARG A 12 3.55 7.72 6.55
N LEU A 13 3.69 8.96 6.12
CA LEU A 13 4.28 9.27 4.82
C LEU A 13 5.78 8.94 4.79
N PRO A 14 6.62 9.40 5.73
CA PRO A 14 8.04 9.09 5.76
C PRO A 14 8.28 7.59 5.96
N GLU A 15 7.69 6.99 6.99
CA GLU A 15 8.01 5.64 7.43
C GLU A 15 7.41 4.55 6.53
N LEU A 16 6.23 4.78 5.96
CA LEU A 16 5.52 3.76 5.21
C LEU A 16 5.66 3.92 3.69
N LEU A 17 5.58 5.14 3.18
CA LEU A 17 5.50 5.39 1.74
C LEU A 17 6.85 5.82 1.14
N LEU A 18 7.46 6.87 1.68
CA LEU A 18 8.68 7.44 1.11
C LEU A 18 9.88 6.52 1.30
N MET A 19 10.05 5.94 2.48
CA MET A 19 11.13 4.98 2.73
C MET A 19 11.06 3.76 1.81
N ARG A 20 9.87 3.22 1.56
CA ARG A 20 9.69 2.10 0.62
C ARG A 20 9.99 2.50 -0.81
N MET A 21 9.45 3.65 -1.24
CA MET A 21 9.67 4.15 -2.58
C MET A 21 11.17 4.38 -2.83
N ASP A 22 11.85 5.08 -1.92
CA ASP A 22 13.27 5.35 -2.03
C ASP A 22 14.10 4.06 -2.15
N LYS A 23 13.90 3.10 -1.26
CA LYS A 23 14.60 1.82 -1.29
C LYS A 23 14.35 1.03 -2.58
N LEU A 24 13.11 1.00 -3.07
CA LEU A 24 12.76 0.24 -4.27
C LEU A 24 13.35 0.86 -5.54
N VAL A 25 13.28 2.17 -5.70
CA VAL A 25 13.79 2.85 -6.90
C VAL A 25 15.30 2.92 -6.91
N MET A 26 15.93 3.07 -5.74
CA MET A 26 17.39 3.08 -5.59
C MET A 26 18.04 1.73 -5.93
N GLN A 27 17.32 0.62 -5.83
CA GLN A 27 17.80 -0.67 -6.33
C GLN A 27 18.09 -0.65 -7.83
N SER A 28 17.41 0.24 -8.57
CA SER A 28 17.62 0.44 -10.00
C SER A 28 18.43 1.70 -10.33
N GLY A 29 19.05 2.34 -9.35
CA GLY A 29 19.82 3.58 -9.52
C GLY A 29 18.96 4.79 -9.91
N VAL A 30 17.66 4.76 -9.60
CA VAL A 30 16.72 5.85 -9.92
C VAL A 30 16.42 6.66 -8.67
N GLU A 31 16.51 7.99 -8.78
CA GLU A 31 16.13 8.90 -7.70
C GLU A 31 14.65 9.29 -7.82
N ALA A 32 13.86 9.05 -6.77
CA ALA A 32 12.48 9.46 -6.73
C ALA A 32 12.33 10.91 -6.23
N ARG A 33 11.58 11.71 -6.95
CA ARG A 33 11.21 13.07 -6.56
C ARG A 33 9.72 13.17 -6.30
N VAL A 34 9.34 13.92 -5.27
CA VAL A 34 7.96 14.04 -4.78
C VAL A 34 7.51 15.52 -4.76
N PRO A 35 7.18 16.11 -5.92
CA PRO A 35 6.92 17.54 -6.05
C PRO A 35 5.75 18.03 -5.16
N PHE A 36 4.78 17.18 -4.87
CA PHE A 36 3.68 17.51 -3.95
C PHE A 36 4.08 17.59 -2.47
N LEU A 37 5.31 17.21 -2.13
CA LEU A 37 5.87 17.31 -0.79
C LEU A 37 6.93 18.41 -0.69
N ASP A 38 7.02 19.30 -1.67
CA ASP A 38 7.78 20.54 -1.53
C ASP A 38 7.30 21.30 -0.29
N HIS A 39 8.25 21.67 0.60
CA HIS A 39 7.90 22.25 1.90
C HIS A 39 7.12 23.55 1.76
N LYS A 40 7.43 24.40 0.76
CA LYS A 40 6.71 25.66 0.53
C LYS A 40 5.27 25.39 0.08
N LEU A 41 5.09 24.37 -0.78
CA LEU A 41 3.75 23.95 -1.19
C LEU A 41 2.95 23.39 0.00
N VAL A 42 3.56 22.55 0.81
CA VAL A 42 2.91 21.95 2.00
C VAL A 42 2.53 23.04 3.00
N GLU A 43 3.45 23.96 3.32
CA GLU A 43 3.20 25.09 4.21
C GLU A 43 2.04 25.95 3.69
N PHE A 44 2.05 26.29 2.40
CA PHE A 44 0.97 27.03 1.77
C PHE A 44 -0.38 26.29 1.88
N VAL A 45 -0.43 25.00 1.53
CA VAL A 45 -1.68 24.22 1.61
C VAL A 45 -2.20 24.13 3.05
N LEU A 46 -1.33 24.07 4.05
CA LEU A 46 -1.74 24.05 5.46
C LEU A 46 -2.36 25.38 5.93
N THR A 47 -2.11 26.51 5.23
CA THR A 47 -2.79 27.80 5.51
C THR A 47 -4.21 27.84 4.98
N ILE A 48 -4.54 27.03 3.96
CA ILE A 48 -5.85 27.06 3.32
C ILE A 48 -6.92 26.56 4.30
N PRO A 49 -8.06 27.27 4.42
CA PRO A 49 -9.19 26.82 5.24
C PRO A 49 -9.69 25.43 4.82
N GLU A 50 -9.99 24.58 5.79
CA GLU A 50 -10.41 23.18 5.54
C GLU A 50 -11.65 23.10 4.66
N VAL A 51 -12.55 24.06 4.76
CA VAL A 51 -13.77 24.16 3.92
C VAL A 51 -13.45 24.27 2.44
N LEU A 52 -12.32 24.88 2.06
CA LEU A 52 -11.90 24.99 0.66
C LEU A 52 -11.15 23.75 0.16
N LEU A 53 -10.58 22.96 1.07
CA LEU A 53 -9.88 21.74 0.73
C LEU A 53 -10.84 20.54 0.54
N ASN A 54 -11.98 20.53 1.25
CA ASN A 54 -12.91 19.41 1.33
C ASN A 54 -14.34 19.86 1.01
N THR A 55 -14.55 20.53 -0.12
CA THR A 55 -15.88 21.05 -0.51
C THR A 55 -16.85 19.96 -0.92
N ASP A 56 -16.36 18.78 -1.29
CA ASP A 56 -17.18 17.64 -1.67
C ASP A 56 -16.48 16.29 -1.39
N TYR A 57 -17.23 15.21 -1.47
CA TYR A 57 -16.72 13.85 -1.31
C TYR A 57 -15.95 13.32 -2.55
N SER A 58 -15.72 14.16 -3.56
CA SER A 58 -15.06 13.76 -4.81
C SER A 58 -13.55 13.54 -4.69
N GLY A 59 -12.99 13.81 -3.51
CA GLY A 59 -11.56 13.69 -3.19
C GLY A 59 -10.68 14.68 -3.96
N LYS A 60 -9.93 15.52 -3.26
CA LYS A 60 -8.97 16.50 -3.79
C LYS A 60 -9.61 17.58 -4.71
N PRO A 61 -10.71 18.24 -4.33
CA PRO A 61 -11.44 19.16 -5.22
C PRO A 61 -10.58 20.33 -5.68
N LEU A 62 -9.76 20.91 -4.81
CA LEU A 62 -8.87 22.02 -5.16
C LEU A 62 -7.84 21.62 -6.22
N LEU A 63 -7.21 20.46 -6.05
CA LEU A 63 -6.25 19.94 -7.03
C LEU A 63 -6.92 19.67 -8.38
N LYS A 64 -8.11 19.06 -8.39
CA LYS A 64 -8.90 18.84 -9.59
C LYS A 64 -9.24 20.15 -10.30
N LYS A 65 -9.63 21.19 -9.54
CA LYS A 65 -9.93 22.51 -10.11
C LYS A 65 -8.72 23.13 -10.81
N VAL A 66 -7.53 23.04 -10.21
CA VAL A 66 -6.30 23.50 -10.84
C VAL A 66 -5.94 22.66 -12.06
N ALA A 67 -6.05 21.34 -11.95
CA ALA A 67 -5.70 20.40 -13.01
C ALA A 67 -6.54 20.56 -14.29
N LYS A 68 -7.77 21.08 -14.20
CA LYS A 68 -8.63 21.35 -15.37
C LYS A 68 -8.01 22.28 -16.41
N ASN A 69 -7.05 23.10 -16.01
CA ASN A 69 -6.34 24.00 -16.92
C ASN A 69 -5.23 23.28 -17.71
N TYR A 70 -4.87 22.04 -17.36
CA TYR A 70 -3.70 21.36 -17.89
C TYR A 70 -4.00 19.98 -18.48
N ILE A 71 -5.05 19.31 -17.99
CA ILE A 71 -5.41 17.96 -18.40
C ILE A 71 -6.92 17.82 -18.62
N SER A 72 -7.31 16.86 -19.47
CA SER A 72 -8.72 16.65 -19.82
C SER A 72 -9.57 16.19 -18.64
N SER A 73 -10.87 16.52 -18.69
CA SER A 73 -11.85 16.13 -17.67
C SER A 73 -11.94 14.61 -17.50
N ASP A 74 -11.81 13.83 -18.58
CA ASP A 74 -11.90 12.37 -18.54
C ASP A 74 -10.83 11.75 -17.63
N ILE A 75 -9.65 12.38 -17.54
CA ILE A 75 -8.59 11.94 -16.63
C ILE A 75 -8.88 12.41 -15.20
N ILE A 76 -9.36 13.66 -15.05
CA ILE A 76 -9.62 14.26 -13.74
C ILE A 76 -10.77 13.57 -13.01
N ASP A 77 -11.83 13.23 -13.74
CA ASP A 77 -13.06 12.68 -13.19
C ASP A 77 -13.10 11.14 -13.21
N ARG A 78 -12.00 10.52 -13.67
CA ARG A 78 -11.86 9.07 -13.64
C ARG A 78 -11.97 8.53 -12.20
N GLN A 79 -12.71 7.44 -12.05
CA GLN A 79 -12.83 6.76 -10.76
C GLN A 79 -11.44 6.38 -10.23
N LYS A 80 -11.18 6.72 -8.96
CA LYS A 80 -9.93 6.38 -8.30
C LYS A 80 -9.73 4.86 -8.26
N GLN A 81 -8.67 4.41 -8.88
CA GLN A 81 -8.20 3.03 -8.74
C GLN A 81 -7.04 3.02 -7.73
N GLY A 82 -7.17 2.21 -6.67
CA GLY A 82 -6.06 1.97 -5.74
C GLY A 82 -4.99 1.08 -6.37
N PHE A 83 -3.82 1.02 -5.74
CA PHE A 83 -2.81 0.02 -6.06
C PHE A 83 -3.39 -1.37 -5.76
N ARG A 84 -3.79 -2.08 -6.78
CA ARG A 84 -4.26 -3.46 -6.69
C ARG A 84 -3.26 -4.36 -7.37
N ALA A 85 -2.37 -4.96 -6.59
CA ALA A 85 -1.62 -6.10 -7.08
C ALA A 85 -2.59 -7.27 -7.31
N PRO A 86 -2.46 -8.05 -8.40
CA PRO A 86 -3.33 -9.18 -8.70
C PRO A 86 -2.98 -10.40 -7.82
N VAL A 87 -2.93 -10.20 -6.52
CA VAL A 87 -2.52 -11.20 -5.52
C VAL A 87 -3.36 -12.48 -5.60
N GLY A 88 -4.66 -12.33 -5.84
CA GLY A 88 -5.55 -13.47 -5.99
C GLY A 88 -5.20 -14.34 -7.20
N GLU A 89 -4.78 -13.71 -8.30
CA GLU A 89 -4.35 -14.43 -9.51
C GLU A 89 -3.01 -15.13 -9.30
N TRP A 90 -2.07 -14.46 -8.61
CA TRP A 90 -0.77 -15.07 -8.30
C TRP A 90 -0.93 -16.31 -7.41
N ILE A 91 -1.74 -16.22 -6.35
CA ILE A 91 -1.98 -17.35 -5.46
C ILE A 91 -2.70 -18.47 -6.21
N LYS A 92 -3.74 -18.18 -7.01
CA LYS A 92 -4.45 -19.19 -7.82
C LYS A 92 -3.53 -19.93 -8.78
N LYS A 93 -2.53 -19.25 -9.33
CA LYS A 93 -1.60 -19.81 -10.30
C LYS A 93 -0.70 -20.88 -9.68
N ASP A 94 -0.38 -20.74 -8.39
CA ASP A 94 0.56 -21.62 -7.70
C ASP A 94 0.19 -21.75 -6.21
N GLU A 95 -1.04 -22.17 -5.94
CA GLU A 95 -1.59 -22.26 -4.58
C GLU A 95 -0.81 -23.25 -3.71
N ASP A 96 -0.33 -24.32 -4.30
CA ASP A 96 0.45 -25.34 -3.62
C ASP A 96 1.77 -24.78 -3.10
N PHE A 97 2.46 -23.97 -3.89
CA PHE A 97 3.68 -23.28 -3.45
C PHE A 97 3.44 -22.40 -2.22
N PHE A 98 2.37 -21.61 -2.24
CA PHE A 98 2.03 -20.73 -1.12
C PHE A 98 1.63 -21.55 0.12
N TYR A 99 0.87 -22.61 -0.05
CA TYR A 99 0.48 -23.48 1.06
C TYR A 99 1.67 -24.21 1.68
N GLU A 100 2.55 -24.80 0.86
CA GLU A 100 3.76 -25.48 1.31
C GLU A 100 4.69 -24.57 2.11
N SER A 101 4.89 -23.33 1.65
CA SER A 101 5.68 -22.33 2.38
C SER A 101 5.10 -22.09 3.79
N VAL A 102 3.79 -21.92 3.92
CA VAL A 102 3.12 -21.73 5.21
C VAL A 102 3.16 -22.99 6.06
N ARG A 103 3.02 -24.17 5.47
CA ARG A 103 3.12 -25.46 6.15
C ARG A 103 4.52 -25.68 6.73
N ASN A 104 5.56 -25.40 5.96
CA ASN A 104 6.95 -25.52 6.41
C ASN A 104 7.27 -24.55 7.56
N PHE A 105 6.82 -23.31 7.45
CA PHE A 105 6.90 -22.35 8.53
C PHE A 105 6.18 -22.86 9.79
N ASN A 106 4.95 -23.36 9.66
CA ASN A 106 4.18 -23.82 10.81
C ASN A 106 4.72 -25.09 11.43
N SER A 107 5.39 -25.97 10.67
CA SER A 107 6.03 -27.18 11.19
C SER A 107 7.18 -26.88 12.14
N SER A 108 7.87 -25.75 11.96
CA SER A 108 8.96 -25.31 12.82
C SER A 108 8.50 -24.43 14.00
N THR A 109 7.41 -23.69 13.81
CA THR A 109 6.97 -22.69 14.81
C THR A 109 5.78 -23.15 15.66
N HIS A 110 4.98 -24.07 15.15
CA HIS A 110 3.73 -24.54 15.76
C HIS A 110 2.75 -23.40 16.13
N LEU A 111 2.79 -22.29 15.35
CA LEU A 111 2.07 -21.05 15.66
C LEU A 111 0.58 -21.17 15.38
N PHE A 112 0.20 -21.97 14.39
CA PHE A 112 -1.20 -22.13 13.94
C PHE A 112 -1.66 -23.59 14.02
N ASP A 113 -2.94 -23.78 14.28
CA ASP A 113 -3.57 -25.08 14.13
C ASP A 113 -3.56 -25.51 12.65
N PRO A 114 -3.03 -26.71 12.30
CA PRO A 114 -2.99 -27.18 10.92
C PRO A 114 -4.36 -27.29 10.25
N SER A 115 -5.43 -27.53 11.03
CA SER A 115 -6.79 -27.61 10.50
C SER A 115 -7.29 -26.23 10.05
N VAL A 116 -6.94 -25.18 10.78
CA VAL A 116 -7.26 -23.78 10.44
C VAL A 116 -6.51 -23.35 9.17
N LEU A 117 -5.23 -23.71 9.04
CA LEU A 117 -4.47 -23.43 7.83
C LEU A 117 -5.09 -24.09 6.60
N ARG A 118 -5.44 -25.38 6.69
CA ARG A 118 -6.15 -26.08 5.60
C ARG A 118 -7.45 -25.37 5.23
N LYS A 119 -8.25 -24.96 6.21
CA LYS A 119 -9.50 -24.24 5.98
C LYS A 119 -9.28 -22.90 5.29
N VAL A 120 -8.24 -22.16 5.65
CA VAL A 120 -7.90 -20.88 4.99
C VAL A 120 -7.52 -21.12 3.54
N PHE A 121 -6.67 -22.12 3.26
CA PHE A 121 -6.20 -22.39 1.90
C PHE A 121 -7.26 -23.04 1.02
N SER A 122 -8.21 -23.79 1.54
CA SER A 122 -9.37 -24.28 0.79
C SER A 122 -10.44 -23.21 0.53
N GLY A 123 -10.37 -22.06 1.22
CA GLY A 123 -11.30 -20.95 1.03
C GLY A 123 -10.91 -20.01 -0.10
N SER A 124 -11.75 -19.00 -0.36
CA SER A 124 -11.55 -17.98 -1.40
C SER A 124 -10.93 -16.68 -0.89
N ASP A 125 -10.50 -16.61 0.38
CA ASP A 125 -9.89 -15.40 0.96
C ASP A 125 -8.39 -15.32 0.62
N TYR A 126 -8.08 -14.87 -0.59
CA TYR A 126 -6.70 -14.72 -1.07
C TYR A 126 -5.88 -13.71 -0.27
N GLN A 127 -6.52 -12.76 0.42
CA GLN A 127 -5.80 -11.80 1.24
C GLN A 127 -5.21 -12.46 2.49
N LYS A 128 -5.95 -13.35 3.15
CA LYS A 128 -5.42 -14.14 4.26
C LYS A 128 -4.29 -15.07 3.82
N LYS A 129 -4.45 -15.76 2.69
CA LYS A 129 -3.39 -16.59 2.11
C LYS A 129 -2.12 -15.80 1.88
N TRP A 130 -2.24 -14.60 1.30
CA TRP A 130 -1.13 -13.69 1.07
C TRP A 130 -0.41 -13.26 2.37
N TYR A 131 -1.16 -12.88 3.40
CA TYR A 131 -0.56 -12.48 4.68
C TYR A 131 0.19 -13.62 5.37
N LEU A 132 -0.40 -14.82 5.38
CA LEU A 132 0.25 -16.01 5.92
C LEU A 132 1.54 -16.35 5.16
N SER A 133 1.50 -16.30 3.84
CA SER A 133 2.66 -16.58 2.99
C SER A 133 3.77 -15.56 3.18
N ASN A 134 3.43 -14.27 3.32
CA ASN A 134 4.44 -13.25 3.62
C ASN A 134 5.10 -13.46 4.99
N LEU A 135 4.31 -13.81 6.01
CA LEU A 135 4.84 -14.15 7.33
C LEU A 135 5.78 -15.34 7.27
N ALA A 136 5.37 -16.41 6.58
CA ALA A 136 6.17 -17.62 6.41
C ALA A 136 7.49 -17.32 5.68
N ASN A 137 7.44 -16.63 4.56
CA ASN A 137 8.63 -16.29 3.78
C ASN A 137 9.57 -15.34 4.54
N TRP A 138 9.03 -14.37 5.26
CA TRP A 138 9.85 -13.51 6.13
C TRP A 138 10.58 -14.30 7.21
N HIS A 139 9.90 -15.22 7.88
CA HIS A 139 10.51 -16.06 8.93
C HIS A 139 11.58 -16.97 8.33
N LEU A 140 11.27 -17.72 7.28
CA LEU A 140 12.19 -18.65 6.64
C LEU A 140 13.43 -17.95 6.10
N SER A 141 13.30 -16.76 5.53
CA SER A 141 14.45 -15.97 5.04
C SER A 141 15.43 -15.53 6.14
N ARG A 142 14.99 -15.53 7.39
CA ARG A 142 15.84 -15.16 8.54
C ARG A 142 16.44 -16.35 9.28
N THR A 143 15.79 -17.50 9.20
CA THR A 143 16.24 -18.72 9.89
C THR A 143 17.13 -19.62 9.02
N SER A 144 17.18 -19.38 7.72
CA SER A 144 18.03 -20.11 6.75
C SER A 144 19.47 -19.54 6.63
N ARG A 145 19.93 -18.77 7.64
CA ARG A 145 21.32 -18.26 7.70
C ARG A 145 22.15 -19.05 8.68
#